data_c20c800bc5683616e4e93042831729a0
#
_entry.id   c20c800bc5683616e4e93042831729a0
#
_cell.length_a   1.000
_cell.length_b   1.000
_cell.length_c   1.000
_cell.angle_alpha   90.00
_cell.angle_beta   90.00
_cell.angle_gamma   90.00
#
_symmetry.space_group_name_H-M   'P 1'
#
loop_
_entity.id
_entity.type
_entity.pdbx_description
1 polymer ?
#
loop_
_entity_poly.entity_id
_entity_poly.type
_entity_poly.pdbx_seq_one_letter_code
_entity_poly.pdbx_strand_id
1 'polypeptide(L)'
;MLGMFNYSQVVINEVDADNPGSDVKEFIELKSATPNFPLDGYVLVFFNESNSSSYYTYDLDGFVTDINGIIHFGNVMVEPSPAGNIPNNKIQNGPDVVALYLGNGSDFPYTTTTGTLATLTNLVDAVAYSNSNTAVATNL
;
A
#
# COMPACT_ATOMS: atom_id res chain seq x y z
N MET A 1 -29.05 12.95 16.35
CA MET A 1 -28.34 11.89 15.63
C MET A 1 -26.89 12.36 15.48
N LEU A 2 -25.97 11.92 16.35
CA LEU A 2 -24.56 12.25 16.22
C LEU A 2 -24.00 11.39 15.09
N GLY A 3 -23.57 12.02 13.99
CA GLY A 3 -22.81 11.34 12.96
C GLY A 3 -21.48 10.91 13.53
N MET A 4 -21.23 9.62 13.63
CA MET A 4 -19.90 9.09 13.85
C MET A 4 -19.08 9.38 12.60
N PHE A 5 -18.16 10.33 12.69
CA PHE A 5 -17.09 10.44 11.72
C PHE A 5 -16.16 9.24 11.94
N ASN A 6 -16.28 8.23 11.10
CA ASN A 6 -15.29 7.17 11.05
C ASN A 6 -14.02 7.77 10.41
N TYR A 7 -13.12 8.26 11.23
CA TYR A 7 -11.76 8.49 10.79
C TYR A 7 -11.14 7.12 10.46
N SER A 8 -10.47 7.01 9.34
CA SER A 8 -9.68 5.82 9.04
C SER A 8 -8.75 5.55 10.23
N GLN A 9 -8.80 4.32 10.75
CA GLN A 9 -7.97 3.93 11.89
C GLN A 9 -6.52 3.68 11.47
N VAL A 10 -6.28 3.45 10.18
CA VAL A 10 -4.96 3.25 9.57
C VAL A 10 -4.90 4.05 8.27
N VAL A 11 -3.77 4.65 8.01
CA VAL A 11 -3.49 5.38 6.76
C VAL A 11 -2.13 4.99 6.21
N ILE A 12 -1.92 5.21 4.92
CA ILE A 12 -0.60 5.15 4.29
C ILE A 12 0.13 6.44 4.67
N ASN A 13 1.22 6.31 5.44
CA ASN A 13 1.96 7.45 5.97
C ASN A 13 3.12 7.86 5.05
N GLU A 14 3.78 6.89 4.44
CA GLU A 14 4.92 7.13 3.55
C GLU A 14 4.99 6.07 2.45
N VAL A 15 5.41 6.49 1.27
CA VAL A 15 5.72 5.63 0.12
C VAL A 15 7.08 6.03 -0.42
N ASP A 16 8.03 5.11 -0.44
CA ASP A 16 9.30 5.24 -1.16
C ASP A 16 9.32 4.21 -2.28
N ALA A 17 9.14 4.66 -3.52
CA ALA A 17 9.00 3.80 -4.70
C ALA A 17 10.16 3.94 -5.70
N ASP A 18 11.16 4.79 -5.44
CA ASP A 18 12.26 5.02 -6.38
C ASP A 18 13.55 5.37 -5.61
N ASN A 19 14.53 4.52 -5.66
CA ASN A 19 15.81 4.73 -5.02
C ASN A 19 16.91 5.03 -6.06
N PRO A 20 17.92 5.87 -5.74
CA PRO A 20 19.04 6.09 -6.64
C PRO A 20 19.78 4.78 -6.96
N GLY A 21 19.76 4.37 -8.22
CA GLY A 21 20.44 3.16 -8.70
C GLY A 21 19.50 1.98 -8.79
N SER A 22 19.72 0.93 -8.00
CA SER A 22 18.84 -0.25 -7.97
C SER A 22 17.78 -0.08 -6.89
N ASP A 23 16.52 -0.35 -7.24
CA ASP A 23 15.37 -0.27 -6.35
C ASP A 23 15.35 -1.49 -5.41
N VAL A 24 16.08 -1.37 -4.31
CA VAL A 24 16.24 -2.43 -3.30
C VAL A 24 15.94 -1.96 -1.88
N LYS A 25 15.49 -0.70 -1.73
CA LYS A 25 15.16 -0.06 -0.45
C LYS A 25 13.78 0.62 -0.47
N GLU A 26 12.92 0.16 -1.35
CA GLU A 26 11.53 0.66 -1.45
C GLU A 26 10.70 0.16 -0.29
N PHE A 27 9.77 1.00 0.19
CA PHE A 27 8.88 0.62 1.28
C PHE A 27 7.56 1.40 1.29
N ILE A 28 6.59 0.84 1.99
CA ILE A 28 5.32 1.47 2.37
C ILE A 28 5.26 1.50 3.89
N GLU A 29 5.03 2.67 4.47
CA GLU A 29 4.79 2.83 5.89
C GLU A 29 3.31 3.11 6.16
N LEU A 30 2.76 2.42 7.15
CA LEU A 30 1.41 2.65 7.66
C LEU A 30 1.45 3.30 9.04
N LYS A 31 0.46 4.15 9.29
CA LYS A 31 0.23 4.80 10.59
C LYS A 31 -1.17 4.49 11.10
N SER A 32 -1.27 3.94 12.29
CA SER A 32 -2.54 3.77 13.00
C SER A 32 -2.83 4.91 13.96
N ALA A 33 -4.12 5.13 14.23
CA ALA A 33 -4.57 6.12 15.21
C ALA A 33 -4.23 5.74 16.66
N THR A 34 -4.06 4.44 16.93
CA THR A 34 -3.73 3.92 18.26
C THR A 34 -2.50 3.03 18.20
N PRO A 35 -1.67 3.00 19.28
CA PRO A 35 -0.55 2.06 19.38
C PRO A 35 -0.97 0.61 19.34
N ASN A 36 -0.07 -0.25 18.85
CA ASN A 36 -0.23 -1.71 18.82
C ASN A 36 -1.55 -2.13 18.15
N PHE A 37 -1.90 -1.47 17.05
CA PHE A 37 -3.14 -1.71 16.31
C PHE A 37 -2.98 -2.95 15.43
N PRO A 38 -3.87 -3.97 15.54
CA PRO A 38 -3.82 -5.14 14.67
C PRO A 38 -4.29 -4.78 13.25
N LEU A 39 -3.59 -5.31 12.25
CA LEU A 39 -3.88 -5.08 10.83
C LEU A 39 -4.65 -6.24 10.19
N ASP A 40 -5.19 -7.16 11.00
CA ASP A 40 -6.04 -8.25 10.48
C ASP A 40 -7.22 -7.69 9.68
N GLY A 41 -7.43 -8.25 8.50
CA GLY A 41 -8.48 -7.80 7.57
C GLY A 41 -8.13 -6.54 6.79
N TYR A 42 -6.87 -6.12 6.75
CA TYR A 42 -6.36 -5.10 5.85
C TYR A 42 -5.45 -5.69 4.78
N VAL A 43 -5.46 -5.10 3.60
CA VAL A 43 -4.61 -5.49 2.47
C VAL A 43 -4.08 -4.26 1.74
N LEU A 44 -2.78 -4.26 1.41
CA LEU A 44 -2.20 -3.32 0.46
C LEU A 44 -2.39 -3.86 -0.95
N VAL A 45 -2.89 -3.01 -1.85
CA VAL A 45 -3.10 -3.33 -3.27
C VAL A 45 -2.37 -2.31 -4.12
N PHE A 46 -1.60 -2.77 -5.07
CA PHE A 46 -0.83 -1.95 -5.98
C PHE A 46 -1.48 -1.97 -7.36
N PHE A 47 -1.77 -0.80 -7.89
CA PHE A 47 -2.48 -0.61 -9.15
C PHE A 47 -1.60 0.12 -10.16
N ASN A 48 -1.58 -0.40 -11.37
CA ASN A 48 -0.94 0.24 -12.50
C ASN A 48 -1.89 1.32 -13.08
N GLU A 49 -1.41 2.54 -13.23
CA GLU A 49 -2.21 3.66 -13.75
C GLU A 49 -2.73 3.42 -15.15
N SER A 50 -1.93 2.81 -16.02
CA SER A 50 -2.26 2.67 -17.44
C SER A 50 -3.53 1.86 -17.72
N ASN A 51 -3.96 1.00 -16.79
CA ASN A 51 -5.13 0.14 -16.93
C ASN A 51 -6.00 0.06 -15.67
N SER A 52 -5.64 0.78 -14.61
CA SER A 52 -6.32 0.79 -13.30
C SER A 52 -6.47 -0.59 -12.65
N SER A 53 -5.59 -1.53 -13.02
CA SER A 53 -5.66 -2.92 -12.54
C SER A 53 -4.57 -3.21 -11.53
N SER A 54 -4.92 -4.04 -10.53
CA SER A 54 -3.96 -4.53 -9.55
C SER A 54 -2.88 -5.38 -10.23
N TYR A 55 -1.64 -5.22 -9.78
CA TYR A 55 -0.52 -6.05 -10.22
C TYR A 55 0.21 -6.73 -9.06
N TYR A 56 -0.08 -6.29 -7.84
CA TYR A 56 0.45 -6.90 -6.62
C TYR A 56 -0.48 -6.65 -5.44
N THR A 57 -0.53 -7.61 -4.52
CA THR A 57 -1.24 -7.47 -3.24
C THR A 57 -0.34 -7.94 -2.10
N TYR A 58 -0.48 -7.31 -0.94
CA TYR A 58 0.22 -7.71 0.27
C TYR A 58 -0.77 -7.75 1.43
N ASP A 59 -1.10 -8.95 1.86
CA ASP A 59 -2.02 -9.20 2.97
C ASP A 59 -1.37 -8.82 4.30
N LEU A 60 -2.11 -8.14 5.17
CA LEU A 60 -1.59 -7.60 6.42
C LEU A 60 -2.03 -8.39 7.65
N ASP A 61 -2.71 -9.54 7.46
CA ASP A 61 -3.11 -10.40 8.56
C ASP A 61 -1.92 -10.85 9.41
N GLY A 62 -2.07 -10.76 10.72
CA GLY A 62 -1.05 -11.13 11.70
C GLY A 62 -0.02 -10.03 12.01
N PHE A 63 -0.07 -8.89 11.32
CA PHE A 63 0.79 -7.75 11.63
C PHE A 63 0.14 -6.81 12.63
N VAL A 64 0.97 -6.12 13.41
CA VAL A 64 0.55 -5.17 14.45
C VAL A 64 1.47 -3.96 14.39
N THR A 65 0.91 -2.75 14.41
CA THR A 65 1.72 -1.52 14.49
C THR A 65 2.49 -1.46 15.81
N ASP A 66 3.56 -0.69 15.87
CA ASP A 66 4.38 -0.52 17.07
C ASP A 66 3.69 0.37 18.14
N ILE A 67 4.44 0.69 19.21
CA ILE A 67 3.97 1.58 20.30
C ILE A 67 3.70 3.02 19.81
N ASN A 68 4.23 3.42 18.67
CA ASN A 68 3.97 4.72 18.05
C ASN A 68 2.85 4.64 17.00
N GLY A 69 2.26 3.46 16.78
CA GLY A 69 1.28 3.20 15.74
C GLY A 69 1.89 3.09 14.34
N ILE A 70 3.19 2.82 14.22
CA ILE A 70 3.92 2.75 12.96
C ILE A 70 4.23 1.29 12.62
N ILE A 71 4.19 0.97 11.34
CA ILE A 71 4.71 -0.27 10.77
C ILE A 71 5.08 -0.03 9.30
N HIS A 72 6.15 -0.65 8.82
CA HIS A 72 6.51 -0.56 7.42
C HIS A 72 6.80 -1.93 6.80
N PHE A 73 6.52 -2.03 5.53
CA PHE A 73 6.71 -3.19 4.66
C PHE A 73 7.55 -2.78 3.47
N GLY A 74 8.56 -3.55 3.12
CA GLY A 74 9.45 -3.13 2.04
C GLY A 74 10.48 -4.17 1.65
N ASN A 75 11.45 -3.76 0.86
CA ASN A 75 12.55 -4.62 0.44
C ASN A 75 13.45 -4.98 1.64
N VAL A 76 14.14 -6.11 1.54
CA VAL A 76 14.99 -6.62 2.64
C VAL A 76 16.17 -5.71 3.01
N MET A 77 16.53 -4.74 2.15
CA MET A 77 17.63 -3.79 2.37
C MET A 77 17.16 -2.49 3.02
N VAL A 78 15.88 -2.35 3.34
CA VAL A 78 15.34 -1.21 4.09
C VAL A 78 15.84 -1.25 5.54
N GLU A 79 16.27 -0.11 6.07
CA GLU A 79 16.72 0.02 7.46
C GLU A 79 15.93 1.16 8.17
N PRO A 80 15.39 0.90 9.37
CA PRO A 80 15.37 -0.37 10.10
C PRO A 80 14.64 -1.47 9.33
N SER A 81 14.96 -2.74 9.63
CA SER A 81 14.38 -3.89 8.91
C SER A 81 12.85 -3.83 8.88
N PRO A 82 12.22 -4.03 7.71
CA PRO A 82 10.77 -3.98 7.59
C PRO A 82 10.10 -5.12 8.36
N ALA A 83 8.88 -4.88 8.84
CA ALA A 83 8.07 -5.90 9.51
C ALA A 83 7.69 -7.05 8.59
N GLY A 84 7.55 -6.77 7.30
CA GLY A 84 7.30 -7.77 6.27
C GLY A 84 7.99 -7.43 4.96
N ASN A 85 8.45 -8.47 4.25
CA ASN A 85 9.19 -8.28 3.01
C ASN A 85 8.26 -8.13 1.80
N ILE A 86 8.38 -7.02 1.10
CA ILE A 86 7.90 -6.85 -0.27
C ILE A 86 9.09 -7.12 -1.20
N PRO A 87 8.99 -8.12 -2.12
CA PRO A 87 10.11 -8.43 -3.01
C PRO A 87 10.49 -7.24 -3.90
N ASN A 88 11.76 -7.13 -4.27
CA ASN A 88 12.24 -6.11 -5.21
C ASN A 88 11.40 -6.08 -6.50
N ASN A 89 11.21 -4.92 -7.07
CA ASN A 89 10.41 -4.64 -8.27
C ASN A 89 8.88 -4.91 -8.10
N LYS A 90 8.38 -4.92 -6.86
CA LYS A 90 6.94 -4.98 -6.59
C LYS A 90 6.34 -3.62 -6.29
N ILE A 91 7.12 -2.68 -5.80
CA ILE A 91 6.74 -1.27 -5.78
C ILE A 91 7.34 -0.68 -7.06
N GLN A 92 6.50 -0.41 -8.06
CA GLN A 92 6.95 0.11 -9.35
C GLN A 92 7.15 1.63 -9.24
N ASN A 93 7.99 2.20 -10.12
CA ASN A 93 8.34 3.63 -10.06
C ASN A 93 7.22 4.57 -10.53
N GLY A 94 6.09 4.03 -10.95
CA GLY A 94 4.90 4.79 -11.35
C GLY A 94 4.94 5.36 -12.78
N PRO A 95 3.87 6.04 -13.21
CA PRO A 95 2.72 6.46 -12.38
C PRO A 95 1.85 5.30 -11.93
N ASP A 96 1.72 5.12 -10.63
CA ASP A 96 0.99 4.02 -10.02
C ASP A 96 0.25 4.48 -8.76
N VAL A 97 -0.53 3.58 -8.16
CA VAL A 97 -1.22 3.82 -6.89
C VAL A 97 -0.98 2.63 -5.96
N VAL A 98 -0.66 2.91 -4.72
CA VAL A 98 -0.83 1.96 -3.62
C VAL A 98 -2.07 2.35 -2.83
N ALA A 99 -2.91 1.36 -2.55
CA ALA A 99 -4.16 1.56 -1.81
C ALA A 99 -4.27 0.55 -0.66
N LEU A 100 -4.86 1.01 0.43
CA LEU A 100 -5.18 0.21 1.61
C LEU A 100 -6.67 -0.08 1.60
N TYR A 101 -7.05 -1.35 1.66
CA TYR A 101 -8.43 -1.80 1.72
C TYR A 101 -8.72 -2.60 2.97
N LEU A 102 -10.00 -2.61 3.38
CA LEU A 102 -10.54 -3.69 4.21
C LEU A 102 -10.83 -4.90 3.31
N GLY A 103 -10.21 -6.04 3.59
CA GLY A 103 -10.33 -7.26 2.80
C GLY A 103 -9.05 -8.10 2.89
N ASN A 104 -8.92 -9.03 1.95
CA ASN A 104 -7.80 -9.96 1.85
C ASN A 104 -7.18 -9.89 0.45
N GLY A 105 -5.96 -10.39 0.31
CA GLY A 105 -5.29 -10.45 -1.00
C GLY A 105 -6.09 -11.21 -2.06
N SER A 106 -6.88 -12.22 -1.66
CA SER A 106 -7.76 -12.97 -2.55
C SER A 106 -8.92 -12.17 -3.14
N ASP A 107 -9.26 -11.02 -2.57
CA ASP A 107 -10.32 -10.13 -3.10
C ASP A 107 -9.82 -9.33 -4.32
N PHE A 108 -8.50 -9.26 -4.50
CA PHE A 108 -7.84 -8.56 -5.60
C PHE A 108 -6.92 -9.51 -6.40
N PRO A 109 -7.48 -10.58 -7.00
CA PRO A 109 -6.69 -11.51 -7.80
C PRO A 109 -6.03 -10.81 -8.99
N TYR A 110 -4.79 -11.17 -9.26
CA TYR A 110 -4.02 -10.67 -10.40
C TYR A 110 -3.20 -11.79 -11.04
N THR A 111 -2.90 -11.59 -12.31
CA THR A 111 -1.96 -12.42 -13.09
C THR A 111 -0.90 -11.49 -13.72
N THR A 112 -0.01 -12.04 -14.53
CA THR A 112 0.96 -11.23 -15.29
C THR A 112 0.31 -10.34 -16.36
N THR A 113 -0.95 -10.58 -16.71
CA THR A 113 -1.65 -9.89 -17.80
C THR A 113 -2.97 -9.26 -17.39
N THR A 114 -3.55 -9.69 -16.27
CA THR A 114 -4.84 -9.21 -15.79
C THR A 114 -4.82 -9.03 -14.28
N GLY A 115 -5.48 -7.97 -13.81
CA GLY A 115 -5.68 -7.70 -12.39
C GLY A 115 -7.12 -7.27 -12.10
N THR A 116 -7.42 -7.08 -10.83
CA THR A 116 -8.71 -6.54 -10.38
C THR A 116 -8.71 -5.03 -10.57
N LEU A 117 -9.79 -4.48 -11.11
CA LEU A 117 -9.94 -3.04 -11.25
C LEU A 117 -10.05 -2.36 -9.88
N ALA A 118 -9.48 -1.16 -9.78
CA ALA A 118 -9.61 -0.33 -8.59
C ALA A 118 -11.08 -0.01 -8.29
N THR A 119 -11.42 0.05 -7.02
CA THR A 119 -12.80 0.30 -6.54
C THR A 119 -12.75 1.18 -5.29
N LEU A 120 -13.81 1.95 -5.06
CA LEU A 120 -13.99 2.70 -3.81
C LEU A 120 -14.60 1.83 -2.69
N THR A 121 -15.09 0.64 -3.02
CA THR A 121 -15.67 -0.27 -2.02
C THR A 121 -14.59 -0.77 -1.07
N ASN A 122 -14.79 -0.58 0.23
CA ASN A 122 -13.85 -0.93 1.30
C ASN A 122 -12.49 -0.21 1.22
N LEU A 123 -12.35 0.81 0.38
CA LEU A 123 -11.16 1.64 0.33
C LEU A 123 -11.01 2.40 1.65
N VAL A 124 -9.83 2.29 2.25
CA VAL A 124 -9.46 2.96 3.50
C VAL A 124 -8.63 4.20 3.20
N ASP A 125 -7.61 4.05 2.36
CA ASP A 125 -6.70 5.12 1.97
C ASP A 125 -5.99 4.76 0.66
N ALA A 126 -5.49 5.77 -0.07
CA ALA A 126 -4.71 5.56 -1.30
C ALA A 126 -3.74 6.70 -1.56
N VAL A 127 -2.57 6.35 -2.09
CA VAL A 127 -1.54 7.30 -2.53
C VAL A 127 -1.18 7.03 -3.98
N ALA A 128 -1.39 8.04 -4.83
CA ALA A 128 -0.88 8.06 -6.19
C ALA A 128 0.53 8.65 -6.20
N TYR A 129 1.45 8.03 -6.92
CA TYR A 129 2.84 8.48 -6.99
C TYR A 129 3.42 8.31 -8.39
N SER A 130 4.49 9.04 -8.68
CA SER A 130 5.24 8.96 -9.93
C SER A 130 6.66 9.48 -9.73
N ASN A 131 7.62 8.89 -10.41
CA ASN A 131 8.99 9.38 -10.50
C ASN A 131 9.16 10.49 -11.57
N SER A 132 8.09 10.89 -12.25
CA SER A 132 8.09 11.87 -13.34
C SER A 132 7.18 13.05 -13.05
N ASN A 133 7.67 14.28 -13.29
CA ASN A 133 6.89 15.51 -13.11
C ASN A 133 5.73 15.68 -14.12
N THR A 134 5.62 14.80 -15.12
CA THR A 134 4.64 14.90 -16.20
C THR A 134 3.60 13.78 -16.20
N ALA A 135 3.83 12.72 -15.44
CA ALA A 135 2.91 11.60 -15.33
C ALA A 135 2.12 11.72 -14.02
N VAL A 136 0.81 11.65 -14.09
CA VAL A 136 -0.11 11.73 -12.96
C VAL A 136 -1.06 10.54 -13.04
N ALA A 137 -1.22 9.81 -11.95
CA ALA A 137 -2.22 8.75 -11.84
C ALA A 137 -3.63 9.39 -11.79
N THR A 138 -4.26 9.57 -12.94
CA THR A 138 -5.54 10.28 -13.06
C THR A 138 -6.74 9.36 -13.23
N ASN A 139 -6.53 8.06 -13.36
CA ASN A 139 -7.57 7.09 -13.70
C ASN A 139 -8.02 6.23 -12.50
N LEU A 140 -7.62 6.58 -11.29
CA LEU A 140 -7.95 5.86 -10.06
C LEU A 140 -8.76 6.70 -9.08
#